data_1f0862c7b197f5cc11183cd885701b52
#
_entry.id   1f0862c7b197f5cc11183cd885701b52
#
_cell.length_a   1.000
_cell.length_b   1.000
_cell.length_c   1.000
_cell.angle_alpha   90.00
_cell.angle_beta   90.00
_cell.angle_gamma   90.00
#
_symmetry.space_group_name_H-M   'P 1'
#
loop_
_entity.id
_entity.type
_entity.pdbx_description
1 polymer ?
#
loop_
_entity_poly.entity_id
_entity_poly.type
_entity_poly.pdbx_seq_one_letter_code
_entity_poly.pdbx_strand_id
1 'polypeptide(L)'
;MSGRLEKEERAKRMMAAKLSELPAVFTAFYDWMDAREKSYTTMKNYINHVVEFKNFCDTRKKNEFYKKVTDDTIDRYMTSIRRKTVNGEIVEIGDDIRAAKWSSLNTFFKFLAQKKYIESNPMLLTERPRVRTDHTVTYMTPEEIESVFKKITDEARPMVKNRDFCIMAMGLGTGLRVSAIVNINVEDVDFVNNTIRVIEKGRKIRDIRFAENLRNLILVWMKDREIFFNGEPTGPLFISQKKGRLSVDSVEGLVKKYTAHLNKKITPHKLRSSAAMNMHGAGVDILTIASILGHNQVTTTQRYTSAYDEDKKKATDILDSLIT
;
A
#
# COMPACT_ATOMS: atom_id res chain seq x y z
N MET A 1 21.26 5.56 -7.52
CA MET A 1 20.53 4.86 -8.61
C MET A 1 20.77 3.35 -8.63
N SER A 2 21.95 2.84 -8.28
CA SER A 2 22.34 1.42 -8.35
C SER A 2 21.40 0.46 -7.60
N GLY A 3 21.13 0.64 -6.34
CA GLY A 3 20.38 -0.35 -5.54
C GLY A 3 18.89 -0.51 -5.88
N ARG A 4 18.24 0.47 -6.54
CA ARG A 4 16.87 0.33 -7.04
C ARG A 4 16.84 -0.49 -8.32
N LEU A 5 17.78 -0.25 -9.23
CA LEU A 5 17.93 -1.01 -10.47
C LEU A 5 18.26 -2.46 -10.19
N GLU A 6 19.19 -2.74 -9.26
CA GLU A 6 19.55 -4.10 -8.83
C GLU A 6 18.35 -4.86 -8.22
N LYS A 7 17.53 -4.18 -7.39
CA LYS A 7 16.33 -4.78 -6.80
C LYS A 7 15.29 -5.10 -7.88
N GLU A 8 15.13 -4.22 -8.85
CA GLU A 8 14.19 -4.42 -9.98
C GLU A 8 14.67 -5.55 -10.90
N GLU A 9 15.95 -5.58 -11.23
CA GLU A 9 16.54 -6.68 -12.03
C GLU A 9 16.44 -8.02 -11.32
N ARG A 10 16.75 -8.05 -10.01
CA ARG A 10 16.59 -9.28 -9.21
C ARG A 10 15.14 -9.76 -9.22
N ALA A 11 14.18 -8.84 -9.08
CA ALA A 11 12.76 -9.17 -9.12
C ALA A 11 12.34 -9.71 -10.49
N LYS A 12 12.85 -9.12 -11.60
CA LYS A 12 12.63 -9.62 -12.96
C LYS A 12 13.22 -11.01 -13.16
N ARG A 13 14.45 -11.27 -12.69
CA ARG A 13 15.08 -12.61 -12.75
C ARG A 13 14.27 -13.65 -11.98
N MET A 14 13.80 -13.32 -10.77
CA MET A 14 12.96 -14.24 -9.98
C MET A 14 11.62 -14.54 -10.68
N MET A 15 11.04 -13.55 -11.37
CA MET A 15 9.81 -13.76 -12.12
C MET A 15 10.08 -14.63 -13.36
N ALA A 16 11.15 -14.38 -14.10
CA ALA A 16 11.54 -15.19 -15.25
C ALA A 16 11.76 -16.66 -14.86
N ALA A 17 12.46 -16.93 -13.76
CA ALA A 17 12.65 -18.27 -13.22
C ALA A 17 11.30 -18.93 -12.87
N LYS A 18 10.38 -18.19 -12.26
CA LYS A 18 9.02 -18.70 -11.96
C LYS A 18 8.23 -19.00 -13.22
N LEU A 19 8.30 -18.14 -14.22
CA LEU A 19 7.57 -18.31 -15.48
C LEU A 19 8.08 -19.51 -16.30
N SER A 20 9.38 -19.83 -16.23
CA SER A 20 9.95 -20.98 -16.92
C SER A 20 9.42 -22.33 -16.41
N GLU A 21 8.91 -22.37 -15.16
CA GLU A 21 8.29 -23.56 -14.57
C GLU A 21 6.78 -23.67 -14.85
N LEU A 22 6.19 -22.65 -15.47
CA LEU A 22 4.76 -22.55 -15.73
C LEU A 22 4.44 -22.77 -17.21
N PRO A 23 3.20 -23.16 -17.58
CA PRO A 23 2.79 -23.21 -18.97
C PRO A 23 3.06 -21.91 -19.72
N ALA A 24 3.45 -21.99 -21.01
CA ALA A 24 3.83 -20.85 -21.84
C ALA A 24 2.80 -19.70 -21.87
N VAL A 25 1.53 -20.01 -21.63
CA VAL A 25 0.46 -19.01 -21.54
C VAL A 25 0.70 -17.99 -20.41
N PHE A 26 1.41 -18.35 -19.34
CA PHE A 26 1.75 -17.41 -18.27
C PHE A 26 2.79 -16.39 -18.69
N THR A 27 3.79 -16.80 -19.48
CA THR A 27 4.78 -15.90 -20.05
C THR A 27 4.08 -14.94 -21.03
N ALA A 28 3.24 -15.44 -21.93
CA ALA A 28 2.47 -14.62 -22.85
C ALA A 28 1.53 -13.63 -22.11
N PHE A 29 0.95 -14.04 -20.97
CA PHE A 29 0.13 -13.16 -20.15
C PHE A 29 0.97 -12.09 -19.44
N TYR A 30 2.15 -12.45 -18.95
CA TYR A 30 3.08 -11.52 -18.33
C TYR A 30 3.50 -10.43 -19.34
N ASP A 31 3.95 -10.82 -20.54
CA ASP A 31 4.36 -9.92 -21.61
C ASP A 31 3.20 -9.02 -22.08
N TRP A 32 1.98 -9.58 -22.12
CA TRP A 32 0.79 -8.82 -22.47
C TRP A 32 0.45 -7.75 -21.41
N MET A 33 0.71 -8.02 -20.13
CA MET A 33 0.55 -7.04 -19.04
C MET A 33 1.66 -5.99 -19.04
N ASP A 34 2.91 -6.40 -19.32
CA ASP A 34 4.08 -5.52 -19.39
C ASP A 34 3.93 -4.51 -20.53
N ALA A 35 3.50 -4.96 -21.70
CA ALA A 35 3.17 -4.10 -22.84
C ALA A 35 2.05 -3.07 -22.56
N ARG A 36 1.31 -3.23 -21.45
CA ARG A 36 0.28 -2.31 -20.95
C ARG A 36 0.73 -1.55 -19.71
N GLU A 37 2.03 -1.50 -19.49
CA GLU A 37 2.69 -0.75 -18.39
C GLU A 37 2.13 -1.09 -17.00
N LYS A 38 1.69 -2.34 -16.78
CA LYS A 38 1.29 -2.79 -15.44
C LYS A 38 2.50 -2.83 -14.52
N SER A 39 2.34 -2.37 -13.28
CA SER A 39 3.43 -2.44 -12.31
C SER A 39 3.87 -3.89 -12.05
N TYR A 40 5.16 -4.11 -11.80
CA TYR A 40 5.70 -5.41 -11.45
C TYR A 40 4.91 -6.09 -10.32
N THR A 41 4.56 -5.36 -9.27
CA THR A 41 3.77 -5.88 -8.15
C THR A 41 2.38 -6.36 -8.60
N THR A 42 1.72 -5.63 -9.50
CA THR A 42 0.44 -6.04 -10.07
C THR A 42 0.58 -7.31 -10.89
N MET A 43 1.58 -7.37 -11.76
CA MET A 43 1.83 -8.54 -12.60
C MET A 43 2.16 -9.78 -11.74
N LYS A 44 3.02 -9.63 -10.75
CA LYS A 44 3.35 -10.69 -9.78
C LYS A 44 2.12 -11.22 -9.06
N ASN A 45 1.26 -10.34 -8.56
CA ASN A 45 0.04 -10.76 -7.86
C ASN A 45 -0.94 -11.47 -8.80
N TYR A 46 -1.10 -10.97 -10.02
CA TYR A 46 -1.97 -11.59 -11.01
C TYR A 46 -1.48 -13.00 -11.39
N ILE A 47 -0.19 -13.15 -11.67
CA ILE A 47 0.42 -14.47 -11.91
C ILE A 47 0.17 -15.41 -10.73
N ASN A 48 0.39 -14.96 -9.48
CA ASN A 48 0.16 -15.79 -8.29
C ASN A 48 -1.30 -16.24 -8.16
N HIS A 49 -2.26 -15.34 -8.37
CA HIS A 49 -3.68 -15.67 -8.29
C HIS A 49 -4.11 -16.63 -9.39
N VAL A 50 -3.58 -16.47 -10.62
CA VAL A 50 -3.87 -17.40 -11.72
C VAL A 50 -3.21 -18.76 -11.50
N VAL A 51 -2.02 -18.83 -10.89
CA VAL A 51 -1.38 -20.08 -10.49
C VAL A 51 -2.22 -20.82 -9.44
N GLU A 52 -2.73 -20.09 -8.44
CA GLU A 52 -3.62 -20.67 -7.42
C GLU A 52 -4.89 -21.24 -8.07
N PHE A 53 -5.51 -20.50 -8.97
CA PHE A 53 -6.66 -20.98 -9.74
C PHE A 53 -6.33 -22.20 -10.62
N LYS A 54 -5.17 -22.19 -11.31
CA LYS A 54 -4.71 -23.34 -12.08
C LYS A 54 -4.61 -24.60 -11.21
N ASN A 55 -4.08 -24.46 -10.00
CA ASN A 55 -3.93 -25.58 -9.06
C ASN A 55 -5.30 -26.10 -8.57
N PHE A 56 -6.29 -25.20 -8.43
CA PHE A 56 -7.69 -25.59 -8.13
C PHE A 56 -8.32 -26.39 -9.28
N CYS A 57 -8.05 -26.01 -10.52
CA CYS A 57 -8.66 -26.67 -11.68
C CYS A 57 -8.24 -28.14 -11.85
N ASP A 58 -7.19 -28.64 -11.16
CA ASP A 58 -6.64 -30.00 -11.16
C ASP A 58 -6.95 -30.81 -12.44
N THR A 59 -6.42 -30.35 -13.56
CA THR A 59 -6.66 -30.99 -14.84
C THR A 59 -5.44 -31.84 -15.22
N ARG A 60 -5.69 -33.07 -15.65
CA ARG A 60 -4.66 -33.95 -16.24
C ARG A 60 -3.89 -33.29 -17.40
N LYS A 61 -4.48 -32.26 -18.04
CA LYS A 61 -3.85 -31.42 -19.05
C LYS A 61 -3.38 -30.08 -18.45
N LYS A 62 -2.29 -30.13 -17.69
CA LYS A 62 -1.72 -28.99 -16.95
C LYS A 62 -1.45 -27.74 -17.79
N ASN A 63 -1.17 -27.88 -19.11
CA ASN A 63 -0.79 -26.77 -19.98
C ASN A 63 -1.97 -26.01 -20.60
N GLU A 64 -3.15 -26.61 -20.63
CA GLU A 64 -4.36 -26.06 -21.27
C GLU A 64 -5.55 -26.01 -20.31
N PHE A 65 -5.27 -25.89 -18.99
CA PHE A 65 -6.28 -25.91 -17.92
C PHE A 65 -7.43 -24.93 -18.20
N TYR A 66 -7.14 -23.81 -18.85
CA TYR A 66 -8.08 -22.73 -19.11
C TYR A 66 -9.12 -23.03 -20.21
N LYS A 67 -8.87 -24.02 -21.09
CA LYS A 67 -9.79 -24.34 -22.21
C LYS A 67 -11.12 -24.96 -21.77
N LYS A 68 -11.16 -25.57 -20.59
CA LYS A 68 -12.35 -26.24 -20.05
C LYS A 68 -13.00 -25.49 -18.89
N VAL A 69 -12.55 -24.26 -18.62
CA VAL A 69 -13.08 -23.43 -17.56
C VAL A 69 -14.41 -22.83 -18.01
N THR A 70 -15.43 -23.04 -17.20
CA THR A 70 -16.77 -22.43 -17.33
C THR A 70 -16.97 -21.42 -16.20
N ASP A 71 -18.02 -20.61 -16.26
CA ASP A 71 -18.52 -19.76 -15.17
C ASP A 71 -18.72 -20.56 -13.88
N ASP A 72 -19.37 -21.75 -13.95
CA ASP A 72 -19.53 -22.65 -12.80
C ASP A 72 -18.17 -23.05 -12.16
N THR A 73 -17.13 -23.28 -12.97
CA THR A 73 -15.80 -23.57 -12.45
C THR A 73 -15.23 -22.37 -11.65
N ILE A 74 -15.47 -21.16 -12.13
CA ILE A 74 -15.05 -19.93 -11.46
C ILE A 74 -15.82 -19.73 -10.16
N ASP A 75 -17.12 -19.92 -10.17
CA ASP A 75 -17.98 -19.77 -8.99
C ASP A 75 -17.63 -20.79 -7.90
N ARG A 76 -17.34 -22.04 -8.27
CA ARG A 76 -16.81 -23.05 -7.34
C ARG A 76 -15.46 -22.64 -6.75
N TYR A 77 -14.55 -22.12 -7.56
CA TYR A 77 -13.29 -21.59 -7.06
C TYR A 77 -13.51 -20.41 -6.10
N MET A 78 -14.32 -19.43 -6.48
CA MET A 78 -14.62 -18.26 -5.65
C MET A 78 -15.31 -18.64 -4.32
N THR A 79 -16.06 -19.74 -4.31
CA THR A 79 -16.65 -20.31 -3.11
C THR A 79 -15.60 -21.02 -2.25
N SER A 80 -14.70 -21.81 -2.87
CA SER A 80 -13.65 -22.55 -2.16
C SER A 80 -12.68 -21.64 -1.42
N ILE A 81 -12.40 -20.44 -1.95
CA ILE A 81 -11.49 -19.46 -1.33
C ILE A 81 -12.15 -18.57 -0.27
N ARG A 82 -13.42 -18.80 0.11
CA ARG A 82 -14.04 -18.04 1.21
C ARG A 82 -13.36 -18.30 2.55
N ARG A 83 -12.84 -19.48 2.74
CA ARG A 83 -12.22 -19.93 3.98
C ARG A 83 -10.87 -20.56 3.70
N LYS A 84 -9.92 -20.39 4.59
CA LYS A 84 -8.65 -21.10 4.58
C LYS A 84 -8.31 -21.61 5.98
N THR A 85 -7.61 -22.72 6.05
CA THR A 85 -7.06 -23.20 7.32
C THR A 85 -5.69 -22.56 7.56
N VAL A 86 -5.53 -21.92 8.70
CA VAL A 86 -4.27 -21.31 9.17
C VAL A 86 -4.01 -21.84 10.57
N ASN A 87 -2.89 -22.53 10.78
CA ASN A 87 -2.51 -23.16 12.06
C ASN A 87 -3.62 -24.05 12.66
N GLY A 88 -4.39 -24.75 11.83
CA GLY A 88 -5.51 -25.61 12.27
C GLY A 88 -6.84 -24.91 12.44
N GLU A 89 -6.90 -23.59 12.39
CA GLU A 89 -8.13 -22.80 12.50
C GLU A 89 -8.68 -22.39 11.13
N ILE A 90 -9.99 -22.40 11.00
CA ILE A 90 -10.68 -21.92 9.79
C ILE A 90 -10.84 -20.41 9.88
N VAL A 91 -10.16 -19.69 8.97
CA VAL A 91 -10.22 -18.23 8.88
C VAL A 91 -10.96 -17.82 7.61
N GLU A 92 -11.90 -16.88 7.72
CA GLU A 92 -12.55 -16.29 6.56
C GLU A 92 -11.61 -15.34 5.81
N ILE A 93 -11.59 -15.44 4.48
CA ILE A 93 -10.83 -14.53 3.62
C ILE A 93 -11.68 -13.30 3.33
N GLY A 94 -11.12 -12.13 3.58
CA GLY A 94 -11.79 -10.85 3.36
C GLY A 94 -12.26 -10.65 1.91
N ASP A 95 -13.36 -9.94 1.75
CA ASP A 95 -13.98 -9.67 0.44
C ASP A 95 -13.07 -8.91 -0.51
N ASP A 96 -12.17 -8.06 0.02
CA ASP A 96 -11.15 -7.33 -0.74
C ASP A 96 -10.15 -8.26 -1.42
N ILE A 97 -9.67 -9.30 -0.71
CA ILE A 97 -8.77 -10.33 -1.26
C ILE A 97 -9.50 -11.16 -2.33
N ARG A 98 -10.75 -11.54 -2.07
CA ARG A 98 -11.58 -12.28 -3.03
C ARG A 98 -11.85 -11.46 -4.28
N ALA A 99 -12.20 -10.18 -4.13
CA ALA A 99 -12.40 -9.26 -5.25
C ALA A 99 -11.10 -9.03 -6.05
N ALA A 100 -9.94 -8.99 -5.38
CA ALA A 100 -8.64 -8.91 -6.06
C ALA A 100 -8.34 -10.17 -6.88
N LYS A 101 -8.60 -11.36 -6.34
CA LYS A 101 -8.45 -12.63 -7.08
C LYS A 101 -9.39 -12.70 -8.28
N TRP A 102 -10.66 -12.35 -8.11
CA TRP A 102 -11.62 -12.25 -9.21
C TRP A 102 -11.12 -11.31 -10.32
N SER A 103 -10.63 -10.12 -9.94
CA SER A 103 -10.10 -9.13 -10.90
C SER A 103 -8.88 -9.66 -11.66
N SER A 104 -8.03 -10.45 -11.01
CA SER A 104 -6.88 -11.10 -11.66
C SER A 104 -7.33 -12.15 -12.68
N LEU A 105 -8.31 -12.99 -12.35
CA LEU A 105 -8.90 -13.97 -13.25
C LEU A 105 -9.61 -13.30 -14.43
N ASN A 106 -10.41 -12.26 -14.16
CA ASN A 106 -11.07 -11.51 -15.23
C ASN A 106 -10.06 -10.91 -16.24
N THR A 107 -8.94 -10.39 -15.73
CA THR A 107 -7.88 -9.87 -16.60
C THR A 107 -7.21 -10.98 -17.41
N PHE A 108 -6.98 -12.15 -16.80
CA PHE A 108 -6.39 -13.30 -17.47
C PHE A 108 -7.31 -13.87 -18.58
N PHE A 109 -8.57 -14.11 -18.25
CA PHE A 109 -9.54 -14.62 -19.25
C PHE A 109 -9.85 -13.60 -20.37
N LYS A 110 -9.81 -12.30 -20.06
CA LYS A 110 -9.86 -11.25 -21.07
C LYS A 110 -8.66 -11.34 -22.02
N PHE A 111 -7.44 -11.54 -21.50
CA PHE A 111 -6.25 -11.78 -22.31
C PHE A 111 -6.42 -13.03 -23.18
N LEU A 112 -6.87 -14.14 -22.63
CA LEU A 112 -7.06 -15.39 -23.37
C LEU A 112 -8.04 -15.24 -24.54
N ALA A 113 -9.18 -14.57 -24.31
CA ALA A 113 -10.16 -14.31 -25.36
C ALA A 113 -9.61 -13.36 -26.45
N GLN A 114 -8.93 -12.27 -26.06
CA GLN A 114 -8.33 -11.32 -27.00
C GLN A 114 -7.24 -11.96 -27.87
N LYS A 115 -6.50 -12.93 -27.35
CA LYS A 115 -5.44 -13.67 -28.04
C LYS A 115 -5.95 -14.95 -28.71
N LYS A 116 -7.26 -15.19 -28.69
CA LYS A 116 -7.92 -16.37 -29.29
C LYS A 116 -7.42 -17.71 -28.71
N TYR A 117 -6.99 -17.73 -27.45
CA TYR A 117 -6.69 -18.98 -26.71
C TYR A 117 -7.98 -19.71 -26.32
N ILE A 118 -9.09 -18.96 -26.16
CA ILE A 118 -10.45 -19.42 -25.88
C ILE A 118 -11.44 -18.68 -26.78
N GLU A 119 -12.59 -19.28 -27.06
CA GLU A 119 -13.65 -18.71 -27.89
C GLU A 119 -14.41 -17.59 -27.16
N SER A 120 -14.74 -17.81 -25.89
CA SER A 120 -15.49 -16.87 -25.06
C SER A 120 -14.87 -16.70 -23.68
N ASN A 121 -15.09 -15.54 -23.07
CA ASN A 121 -14.60 -15.25 -21.72
C ASN A 121 -15.62 -15.73 -20.67
N PRO A 122 -15.32 -16.78 -19.86
CA PRO A 122 -16.25 -17.31 -18.88
C PRO A 122 -16.52 -16.33 -17.73
N MET A 123 -15.68 -15.30 -17.53
CA MET A 123 -15.89 -14.30 -16.49
C MET A 123 -17.07 -13.34 -16.77
N LEU A 124 -17.61 -13.32 -18.00
CA LEU A 124 -18.73 -12.43 -18.36
C LEU A 124 -20.03 -12.80 -17.63
N LEU A 125 -20.17 -14.07 -17.24
CA LEU A 125 -21.34 -14.58 -16.53
C LEU A 125 -21.14 -14.65 -15.00
N THR A 126 -19.98 -14.20 -14.49
CA THR A 126 -19.66 -14.23 -13.06
C THR A 126 -19.73 -12.83 -12.46
N GLU A 127 -20.10 -12.75 -11.18
CA GLU A 127 -20.14 -11.48 -10.47
C GLU A 127 -18.88 -11.25 -9.63
N ARG A 128 -18.38 -10.01 -9.67
CA ARG A 128 -17.29 -9.60 -8.78
C ARG A 128 -17.78 -9.57 -7.32
N PRO A 129 -17.07 -10.19 -6.36
CA PRO A 129 -17.41 -10.10 -4.95
C PRO A 129 -17.57 -8.64 -4.50
N ARG A 130 -18.68 -8.33 -3.84
CA ARG A 130 -18.90 -7.01 -3.27
C ARG A 130 -17.96 -6.82 -2.08
N VAL A 131 -17.20 -5.75 -2.11
CA VAL A 131 -16.37 -5.36 -0.98
C VAL A 131 -17.21 -4.47 -0.08
N ARG A 132 -17.46 -4.92 1.16
CA ARG A 132 -18.12 -4.07 2.14
C ARG A 132 -17.26 -2.86 2.45
N THR A 133 -17.84 -1.67 2.36
CA THR A 133 -17.16 -0.39 2.58
C THR A 133 -17.34 0.15 4.01
N ASP A 134 -18.11 -0.56 4.84
CA ASP A 134 -18.48 -0.13 6.20
C ASP A 134 -17.35 -0.33 7.23
N HIS A 135 -16.11 -0.21 6.78
CA HIS A 135 -14.98 -0.35 7.67
C HIS A 135 -14.74 0.94 8.43
N THR A 136 -14.90 0.90 9.74
CA THR A 136 -14.40 1.94 10.64
C THR A 136 -12.92 2.19 10.33
N VAL A 137 -12.59 3.43 10.05
CA VAL A 137 -11.21 3.81 9.73
C VAL A 137 -10.36 3.64 10.99
N THR A 138 -9.43 2.71 10.98
CA THR A 138 -8.44 2.58 12.05
C THR A 138 -7.40 3.69 11.91
N TYR A 139 -7.24 4.53 12.92
CA TYR A 139 -6.25 5.60 12.99
C TYR A 139 -5.78 5.79 14.43
N MET A 140 -4.75 6.59 14.66
CA MET A 140 -4.26 6.97 15.98
C MET A 140 -4.79 8.35 16.35
N THR A 141 -5.30 8.48 17.58
CA THR A 141 -5.64 9.78 18.17
C THR A 141 -4.38 10.58 18.50
N PRO A 142 -4.49 11.89 18.80
CA PRO A 142 -3.34 12.70 19.23
C PRO A 142 -2.61 12.09 20.44
N GLU A 143 -3.34 11.60 21.45
CA GLU A 143 -2.79 11.00 22.66
C GLU A 143 -2.02 9.69 22.37
N GLU A 144 -2.55 8.88 21.46
CA GLU A 144 -1.88 7.67 21.00
C GLU A 144 -0.60 7.98 20.19
N ILE A 145 -0.63 9.04 19.37
CA ILE A 145 0.54 9.53 18.65
C ILE A 145 1.62 9.97 19.64
N GLU A 146 1.25 10.74 20.64
CA GLU A 146 2.17 11.15 21.70
C GLU A 146 2.79 9.95 22.42
N SER A 147 1.98 8.95 22.79
CA SER A 147 2.45 7.72 23.42
C SER A 147 3.45 6.95 22.55
N VAL A 148 3.24 6.93 21.24
CA VAL A 148 4.16 6.30 20.27
C VAL A 148 5.49 7.05 20.22
N PHE A 149 5.48 8.37 20.16
CA PHE A 149 6.71 9.18 20.18
C PHE A 149 7.48 9.05 21.49
N LYS A 150 6.77 9.00 22.63
CA LYS A 150 7.38 8.70 23.92
C LYS A 150 8.07 7.34 23.89
N LYS A 151 7.39 6.31 23.39
CA LYS A 151 7.96 4.97 23.27
C LYS A 151 9.21 4.91 22.37
N ILE A 152 9.24 5.66 21.27
CA ILE A 152 10.46 5.79 20.45
C ILE A 152 11.57 6.44 21.26
N THR A 153 11.25 7.49 22.03
CA THR A 153 12.22 8.21 22.85
C THR A 153 12.84 7.32 23.91
N ASP A 154 12.05 6.45 24.54
CA ASP A 154 12.46 5.60 25.67
C ASP A 154 13.14 4.31 25.21
N GLU A 155 12.67 3.68 24.12
CA GLU A 155 13.08 2.32 23.74
C GLU A 155 14.00 2.23 22.50
N ALA A 156 14.11 3.30 21.72
CA ALA A 156 14.96 3.27 20.53
C ALA A 156 16.45 3.32 20.92
N ARG A 157 17.25 2.50 20.24
CA ARG A 157 18.70 2.59 20.34
C ARG A 157 19.18 3.95 19.84
N PRO A 158 20.18 4.59 20.52
CA PRO A 158 20.65 5.95 20.18
C PRO A 158 20.91 6.15 18.69
N MET A 159 21.60 5.20 18.04
CA MET A 159 21.94 5.26 16.59
C MET A 159 20.74 5.39 15.65
N VAL A 160 19.55 4.93 16.04
CA VAL A 160 18.38 4.88 15.13
C VAL A 160 17.21 5.69 15.68
N LYS A 161 17.32 6.25 16.87
CA LYS A 161 16.26 6.98 17.55
C LYS A 161 15.71 8.13 16.70
N ASN A 162 16.57 9.03 16.27
CA ASN A 162 16.17 10.20 15.49
C ASN A 162 15.69 9.81 14.09
N ARG A 163 16.25 8.74 13.50
CA ARG A 163 15.74 8.18 12.25
C ARG A 163 14.31 7.67 12.39
N ASP A 164 14.09 6.82 13.40
CA ASP A 164 12.81 6.18 13.61
C ASP A 164 11.73 7.21 13.98
N PHE A 165 12.11 8.20 14.80
CA PHE A 165 11.26 9.34 15.11
C PHE A 165 10.91 10.17 13.86
N CYS A 166 11.90 10.51 13.04
CA CYS A 166 11.72 11.27 11.81
C CYS A 166 10.81 10.53 10.80
N ILE A 167 10.97 9.21 10.65
CA ILE A 167 10.11 8.39 9.77
C ILE A 167 8.64 8.43 10.22
N MET A 168 8.40 8.26 11.53
CA MET A 168 7.04 8.33 12.09
C MET A 168 6.44 9.72 11.93
N ALA A 169 7.21 10.77 12.25
CA ALA A 169 6.78 12.16 12.11
C ALA A 169 6.49 12.51 10.63
N MET A 170 7.30 12.01 9.69
CA MET A 170 7.07 12.22 8.27
C MET A 170 5.78 11.52 7.80
N GLY A 171 5.54 10.27 8.22
CA GLY A 171 4.31 9.55 7.89
C GLY A 171 3.05 10.25 8.40
N LEU A 172 3.10 10.76 9.62
CA LEU A 172 1.98 11.45 10.28
C LEU A 172 1.82 12.90 9.83
N GLY A 173 2.92 13.63 9.64
CA GLY A 173 2.89 15.05 9.32
C GLY A 173 2.67 15.35 7.84
N THR A 174 3.00 14.42 6.94
CA THR A 174 2.83 14.61 5.49
C THR A 174 1.79 13.68 4.86
N GLY A 175 1.40 12.63 5.57
CA GLY A 175 0.53 11.58 5.04
C GLY A 175 1.13 10.79 3.86
N LEU A 176 2.43 10.86 3.63
CA LEU A 176 3.10 10.15 2.53
C LEU A 176 2.94 8.63 2.64
N ARG A 177 2.85 7.96 1.49
CA ARG A 177 2.90 6.49 1.46
C ARG A 177 4.30 6.01 1.85
N VAL A 178 4.38 4.90 2.58
CA VAL A 178 5.67 4.33 3.02
C VAL A 178 6.67 4.13 1.87
N SER A 179 6.18 3.74 0.69
CA SER A 179 7.04 3.60 -0.49
C SER A 179 7.61 4.93 -0.96
N ALA A 180 6.91 6.04 -0.79
CA ALA A 180 7.43 7.37 -1.06
C ALA A 180 8.48 7.74 -0.01
N ILE A 181 8.18 7.57 1.29
CA ILE A 181 9.11 7.88 2.39
C ILE A 181 10.47 7.18 2.20
N VAL A 182 10.48 5.87 1.96
CA VAL A 182 11.75 5.13 1.79
C VAL A 182 12.50 5.49 0.51
N ASN A 183 11.83 6.06 -0.48
CA ASN A 183 12.44 6.45 -1.74
C ASN A 183 12.98 7.89 -1.75
N ILE A 184 12.71 8.71 -0.74
CA ILE A 184 13.26 10.06 -0.61
C ILE A 184 14.78 9.99 -0.55
N ASN A 185 15.43 10.85 -1.33
CA ASN A 185 16.85 11.13 -1.23
C ASN A 185 17.09 12.45 -0.49
N VAL A 186 18.31 12.68 -0.06
CA VAL A 186 18.69 13.96 0.60
C VAL A 186 18.44 15.12 -0.34
N GLU A 187 18.79 14.97 -1.61
CA GLU A 187 18.62 15.97 -2.68
C GLU A 187 17.16 16.27 -3.05
N ASP A 188 16.22 15.45 -2.60
CA ASP A 188 14.78 15.67 -2.80
C ASP A 188 14.18 16.62 -1.73
N VAL A 189 14.96 16.97 -0.68
CA VAL A 189 14.50 17.82 0.43
C VAL A 189 14.98 19.26 0.20
N ASP A 190 14.01 20.15 -0.01
CA ASP A 190 14.26 21.59 -0.08
C ASP A 190 13.99 22.22 1.30
N PHE A 191 15.07 22.57 2.01
CA PHE A 191 15.01 23.20 3.33
C PHE A 191 14.71 24.70 3.27
N VAL A 192 14.79 25.33 2.10
CA VAL A 192 14.45 26.75 1.94
C VAL A 192 12.94 26.93 1.87
N ASN A 193 12.28 26.08 1.07
CA ASN A 193 10.84 26.13 0.85
C ASN A 193 10.07 25.14 1.76
N ASN A 194 10.74 24.33 2.58
CA ASN A 194 10.18 23.26 3.39
C ASN A 194 9.33 22.30 2.55
N THR A 195 9.89 21.82 1.45
CA THR A 195 9.22 20.86 0.55
C THR A 195 10.06 19.60 0.31
N ILE A 196 9.37 18.50 0.06
CA ILE A 196 9.98 17.23 -0.34
C ILE A 196 9.43 16.85 -1.71
N ARG A 197 10.31 16.66 -2.66
CA ARG A 197 9.95 16.15 -3.98
C ARG A 197 9.77 14.63 -3.92
N VAL A 198 8.57 14.16 -4.28
CA VAL A 198 8.25 12.73 -4.30
C VAL A 198 7.74 12.29 -5.66
N ILE A 199 8.08 11.04 -6.02
CA ILE A 199 7.55 10.40 -7.23
C ILE A 199 6.47 9.42 -6.79
N GLU A 200 5.24 9.70 -7.17
CA GLU A 200 4.08 8.85 -6.87
C GLU A 200 3.82 7.79 -7.97
N LYS A 201 2.78 6.97 -7.74
CA LYS A 201 2.33 5.97 -8.72
C LYS A 201 2.01 6.64 -10.06
N GLY A 202 2.54 6.09 -11.16
CA GLY A 202 2.39 6.66 -12.51
C GLY A 202 3.42 7.75 -12.82
N ARG A 203 4.54 7.79 -12.09
CA ARG A 203 5.65 8.76 -12.26
C ARG A 203 5.25 10.23 -12.09
N LYS A 204 4.12 10.51 -11.42
CA LYS A 204 3.75 11.89 -11.08
C LYS A 204 4.70 12.44 -10.02
N ILE A 205 5.30 13.57 -10.32
CA ILE A 205 6.16 14.31 -9.39
C ILE A 205 5.27 15.27 -8.61
N ARG A 206 5.48 15.33 -7.28
CA ARG A 206 4.80 16.28 -6.39
C ARG A 206 5.79 16.82 -5.39
N ASP A 207 5.70 18.11 -5.12
CA ASP A 207 6.37 18.75 -4.00
C ASP A 207 5.38 18.79 -2.82
N ILE A 208 5.77 18.15 -1.72
CA ILE A 208 4.97 18.02 -0.51
C ILE A 208 5.54 18.96 0.55
N ARG A 209 4.73 19.91 0.98
CA ARG A 209 5.10 20.84 2.05
C ARG A 209 5.12 20.14 3.40
N PHE A 210 6.08 20.50 4.24
CA PHE A 210 6.18 20.03 5.63
C PHE A 210 6.40 21.20 6.61
N ALA A 211 6.05 20.95 7.88
CA ALA A 211 6.15 21.95 8.92
C ALA A 211 7.59 22.07 9.47
N GLU A 212 7.86 23.20 10.14
CA GLU A 212 9.18 23.51 10.72
C GLU A 212 9.68 22.44 11.71
N ASN A 213 8.78 21.86 12.52
CA ASN A 213 9.17 20.79 13.43
C ASN A 213 9.71 19.56 12.69
N LEU A 214 9.11 19.18 11.55
CA LEU A 214 9.62 18.08 10.74
C LEU A 214 10.95 18.44 10.08
N ARG A 215 11.14 19.71 9.66
CA ARG A 215 12.44 20.21 9.18
C ARG A 215 13.55 19.97 10.20
N ASN A 216 13.31 20.37 11.46
CA ASN A 216 14.28 20.22 12.52
C ASN A 216 14.60 18.75 12.80
N LEU A 217 13.61 17.86 12.77
CA LEU A 217 13.80 16.42 12.93
C LEU A 217 14.63 15.82 11.77
N ILE A 218 14.39 16.25 10.54
CA ILE A 218 15.19 15.82 9.38
C ILE A 218 16.65 16.26 9.55
N LEU A 219 16.90 17.50 9.96
CA LEU A 219 18.26 18.02 10.18
C LEU A 219 18.99 17.26 11.30
N VAL A 220 18.31 16.95 12.41
CA VAL A 220 18.87 16.12 13.48
C VAL A 220 19.20 14.73 12.99
N TRP A 221 18.29 14.10 12.24
CA TRP A 221 18.58 12.79 11.65
C TRP A 221 19.75 12.84 10.65
N MET A 222 19.87 13.87 9.85
CA MET A 222 20.98 14.01 8.91
C MET A 222 22.33 14.05 9.62
N LYS A 223 22.45 14.70 10.77
CA LYS A 223 23.65 14.68 11.60
C LYS A 223 23.98 13.26 12.09
N ASP A 224 22.98 12.53 12.60
CA ASP A 224 23.16 11.14 13.03
C ASP A 224 23.55 10.23 11.87
N ARG A 225 22.93 10.46 10.71
CA ARG A 225 23.21 9.74 9.47
C ARG A 225 24.69 9.89 9.05
N GLU A 226 25.26 11.08 9.20
CA GLU A 226 26.67 11.35 8.95
C GLU A 226 27.55 10.66 9.99
N ILE A 227 27.26 10.84 11.28
CA ILE A 227 28.09 10.35 12.38
C ILE A 227 28.12 8.82 12.45
N PHE A 228 26.93 8.18 12.49
CA PHE A 228 26.83 6.74 12.76
C PHE A 228 26.95 5.86 11.53
N PHE A 229 26.69 6.42 10.35
CA PHE A 229 26.56 5.62 9.15
C PHE A 229 27.52 6.03 8.03
N ASN A 230 28.39 7.03 8.27
CA ASN A 230 29.20 7.66 7.21
C ASN A 230 28.33 7.96 5.99
N GLY A 231 27.17 8.60 6.24
CA GLY A 231 26.17 8.87 5.21
C GLY A 231 26.71 9.90 4.23
N GLU A 232 26.75 9.53 2.95
CA GLU A 232 27.09 10.44 1.87
C GLU A 232 26.12 11.64 1.87
N PRO A 233 26.57 12.86 1.48
CA PRO A 233 25.71 14.04 1.44
C PRO A 233 24.54 13.93 0.46
N THR A 234 24.55 12.92 -0.38
CA THR A 234 23.51 12.60 -1.38
C THR A 234 22.94 11.20 -1.18
N GLY A 235 21.95 10.83 -1.97
CA GLY A 235 21.38 9.50 -1.96
C GLY A 235 20.29 9.29 -0.90
N PRO A 236 20.02 8.06 -0.44
CA PRO A 236 18.85 7.76 0.39
C PRO A 236 18.81 8.60 1.67
N LEU A 237 17.70 9.31 1.92
CA LEU A 237 17.51 10.05 3.18
C LEU A 237 17.49 9.07 4.36
N PHE A 238 16.74 7.98 4.26
CA PHE A 238 16.68 6.95 5.31
C PHE A 238 17.51 5.74 4.93
N ILE A 239 18.52 5.46 5.74
CA ILE A 239 19.46 4.35 5.58
C ILE A 239 19.30 3.32 6.69
N SER A 240 19.59 2.07 6.35
CA SER A 240 19.63 0.96 7.29
C SER A 240 20.99 0.89 8.00
N GLN A 241 21.09 0.08 9.07
CA GLN A 241 22.39 -0.19 9.72
C GLN A 241 23.43 -0.83 8.78
N LYS A 242 22.99 -1.41 7.66
CA LYS A 242 23.87 -1.94 6.61
C LYS A 242 24.24 -0.90 5.56
N LYS A 243 24.04 0.38 5.85
CA LYS A 243 24.36 1.55 5.01
C LYS A 243 23.61 1.63 3.66
N GLY A 244 22.66 0.71 3.40
CA GLY A 244 21.80 0.78 2.23
C GLY A 244 20.48 1.49 2.51
N ARG A 245 19.72 1.83 1.46
CA ARG A 245 18.36 2.39 1.56
C ARG A 245 17.48 1.54 2.48
N LEU A 246 16.73 2.19 3.36
CA LEU A 246 15.77 1.50 4.22
C LEU A 246 14.65 0.88 3.38
N SER A 247 14.27 -0.36 3.70
CA SER A 247 13.21 -1.05 2.98
C SER A 247 11.82 -0.73 3.55
N VAL A 248 10.78 -0.93 2.75
CA VAL A 248 9.38 -0.85 3.21
C VAL A 248 9.14 -1.79 4.38
N ASP A 249 9.62 -3.04 4.29
CA ASP A 249 9.46 -4.05 5.34
C ASP A 249 10.11 -3.61 6.67
N SER A 250 11.26 -2.88 6.58
CA SER A 250 11.92 -2.32 7.77
C SER A 250 11.06 -1.24 8.44
N VAL A 251 10.39 -0.38 7.64
CA VAL A 251 9.46 0.63 8.18
C VAL A 251 8.20 -0.03 8.74
N GLU A 252 7.69 -1.08 8.10
CA GLU A 252 6.56 -1.86 8.64
C GLU A 252 6.92 -2.48 9.99
N GLY A 253 8.11 -3.05 10.12
CA GLY A 253 8.64 -3.57 11.38
C GLY A 253 8.78 -2.49 12.45
N LEU A 254 9.26 -1.30 12.08
CA LEU A 254 9.39 -0.13 12.95
C LEU A 254 8.01 0.31 13.47
N VAL A 255 7.06 0.52 12.58
CA VAL A 255 5.70 0.93 12.95
C VAL A 255 5.08 -0.11 13.87
N LYS A 256 5.14 -1.41 13.51
CA LYS A 256 4.64 -2.50 14.36
C LYS A 256 5.26 -2.48 15.76
N LYS A 257 6.60 -2.28 15.84
CA LYS A 257 7.33 -2.24 17.13
C LYS A 257 6.80 -1.14 18.04
N TYR A 258 6.75 0.09 17.54
CA TYR A 258 6.42 1.25 18.39
C TYR A 258 4.92 1.44 18.64
N THR A 259 4.06 0.76 17.88
CA THR A 259 2.60 0.79 18.09
C THR A 259 2.04 -0.47 18.74
N ALA A 260 2.91 -1.41 19.14
CA ALA A 260 2.48 -2.71 19.70
C ALA A 260 1.68 -2.60 21.00
N HIS A 261 1.80 -1.49 21.73
CA HIS A 261 1.05 -1.24 22.98
C HIS A 261 -0.38 -0.72 22.74
N LEU A 262 -0.71 -0.31 21.53
CA LEU A 262 -2.06 0.14 21.18
C LEU A 262 -2.98 -1.06 20.94
N ASN A 263 -4.22 -0.98 21.43
CA ASN A 263 -5.24 -2.04 21.25
C ASN A 263 -5.78 -2.13 19.82
N LYS A 264 -4.96 -1.77 18.83
CA LYS A 264 -5.29 -1.81 17.40
C LYS A 264 -4.06 -2.01 16.55
N LYS A 265 -4.24 -2.67 15.40
CA LYS A 265 -3.15 -2.92 14.47
C LYS A 265 -2.88 -1.67 13.63
N ILE A 266 -1.76 -1.02 13.87
CA ILE A 266 -1.27 0.09 13.07
C ILE A 266 -0.24 -0.42 12.04
N THR A 267 -0.41 0.01 10.81
CA THR A 267 0.49 -0.24 9.68
C THR A 267 0.95 1.10 9.11
N PRO A 268 1.98 1.18 8.26
CA PRO A 268 2.36 2.44 7.63
C PRO A 268 1.21 3.13 6.86
N HIS A 269 0.29 2.35 6.27
CA HIS A 269 -0.90 2.94 5.65
C HIS A 269 -1.82 3.60 6.68
N LYS A 270 -1.85 3.09 7.92
CA LYS A 270 -2.64 3.67 9.00
C LYS A 270 -2.04 4.97 9.56
N LEU A 271 -0.73 5.22 9.40
CA LEU A 271 -0.13 6.54 9.67
C LEU A 271 -0.76 7.61 8.77
N ARG A 272 -0.92 7.30 7.50
CA ARG A 272 -1.57 8.19 6.54
C ARG A 272 -3.07 8.37 6.86
N SER A 273 -3.76 7.31 7.27
CA SER A 273 -5.14 7.42 7.77
C SER A 273 -5.21 8.30 9.02
N SER A 274 -4.25 8.18 9.94
CA SER A 274 -4.15 9.02 11.13
C SER A 274 -3.94 10.50 10.76
N ALA A 275 -3.04 10.78 9.82
CA ALA A 275 -2.85 12.14 9.30
C ALA A 275 -4.18 12.72 8.77
N ALA A 276 -4.90 11.95 7.94
CA ALA A 276 -6.19 12.38 7.38
C ALA A 276 -7.24 12.64 8.46
N MET A 277 -7.40 11.69 9.40
CA MET A 277 -8.41 11.79 10.45
C MET A 277 -8.13 12.93 11.42
N ASN A 278 -6.86 13.15 11.79
CA ASN A 278 -6.50 14.26 12.67
C ASN A 278 -6.64 15.64 11.98
N MET A 279 -6.35 15.74 10.67
CA MET A 279 -6.65 16.95 9.89
C MET A 279 -8.16 17.21 9.83
N HIS A 280 -8.95 16.18 9.60
CA HIS A 280 -10.41 16.29 9.57
C HIS A 280 -10.98 16.70 10.93
N GLY A 281 -10.52 16.06 12.03
CA GLY A 281 -10.89 16.45 13.38
C GLY A 281 -10.48 17.87 13.77
N ALA A 282 -9.44 18.42 13.13
CA ALA A 282 -9.04 19.83 13.26
C ALA A 282 -9.85 20.78 12.35
N GLY A 283 -10.87 20.30 11.62
CA GLY A 283 -11.76 21.10 10.78
C GLY A 283 -11.24 21.36 9.36
N VAL A 284 -10.19 20.67 8.91
CA VAL A 284 -9.70 20.79 7.52
C VAL A 284 -10.70 20.11 6.58
N ASP A 285 -11.11 20.81 5.53
CA ASP A 285 -12.07 20.28 4.56
C ASP A 285 -11.53 19.06 3.79
N ILE A 286 -12.44 18.20 3.35
CA ILE A 286 -12.11 16.91 2.75
C ILE A 286 -11.38 17.02 1.39
N LEU A 287 -11.62 18.08 0.63
CA LEU A 287 -10.96 18.29 -0.66
C LEU A 287 -9.51 18.73 -0.45
N THR A 288 -9.28 19.58 0.55
CA THR A 288 -7.93 19.96 0.99
C THR A 288 -7.16 18.73 1.49
N ILE A 289 -7.77 17.88 2.33
CA ILE A 289 -7.17 16.62 2.77
C ILE A 289 -6.85 15.71 1.57
N ALA A 290 -7.78 15.55 0.62
CA ALA A 290 -7.57 14.76 -0.59
C ALA A 290 -6.38 15.29 -1.41
N SER A 291 -6.27 16.60 -1.55
CA SER A 291 -5.17 17.28 -2.24
C SER A 291 -3.82 17.03 -1.54
N ILE A 292 -3.74 17.25 -0.21
CA ILE A 292 -2.55 17.02 0.59
C ILE A 292 -2.09 15.56 0.47
N LEU A 293 -3.02 14.63 0.55
CA LEU A 293 -2.72 13.20 0.44
C LEU A 293 -2.45 12.76 -1.01
N GLY A 294 -2.82 13.52 -2.03
CA GLY A 294 -2.69 13.14 -3.44
C GLY A 294 -3.59 11.97 -3.82
N HIS A 295 -4.84 12.03 -3.42
CA HIS A 295 -5.86 11.09 -3.87
C HIS A 295 -6.38 11.50 -5.24
N ASN A 296 -6.22 10.64 -6.26
CA ASN A 296 -6.77 10.88 -7.59
C ASN A 296 -8.32 10.82 -7.63
N GLN A 297 -8.93 10.21 -6.62
CA GLN A 297 -10.39 10.09 -6.47
C GLN A 297 -10.79 10.52 -5.05
N VAL A 298 -11.68 11.47 -4.98
CA VAL A 298 -12.23 11.99 -3.71
C VAL A 298 -12.93 10.88 -2.90
N THR A 299 -13.50 9.88 -3.57
CA THR A 299 -14.10 8.69 -2.95
C THR A 299 -13.14 7.95 -2.02
N THR A 300 -11.82 8.00 -2.27
CA THR A 300 -10.83 7.43 -1.37
C THR A 300 -10.74 8.20 -0.06
N THR A 301 -11.02 9.49 -0.08
CA THR A 301 -10.98 10.39 1.08
C THR A 301 -12.33 10.42 1.80
N GLN A 302 -13.44 10.19 1.11
CA GLN A 302 -14.78 10.09 1.69
C GLN A 302 -14.90 8.99 2.77
N ARG A 303 -14.02 8.00 2.79
CA ARG A 303 -13.95 7.02 3.89
C ARG A 303 -13.66 7.67 5.24
N TYR A 304 -13.05 8.83 5.26
CA TYR A 304 -12.73 9.55 6.49
C TYR A 304 -13.94 10.32 7.01
N THR A 305 -14.83 10.79 6.14
CA THR A 305 -16.06 11.52 6.55
C THR A 305 -17.12 10.60 7.15
N SER A 306 -17.22 9.36 6.66
CA SER A 306 -18.18 8.38 7.20
C SER A 306 -17.85 7.91 8.63
N ALA A 307 -16.62 8.16 9.10
CA ALA A 307 -16.17 7.79 10.42
C ALA A 307 -16.43 8.85 11.50
N TYR A 308 -16.91 10.04 11.12
CA TYR A 308 -17.12 11.18 12.03
C TYR A 308 -18.60 11.47 12.19
N ASP A 309 -19.24 10.85 13.20
CA ASP A 309 -20.65 11.10 13.52
C ASP A 309 -20.91 12.53 14.04
N GLU A 310 -19.89 13.20 14.61
CA GLU A 310 -19.99 14.60 15.06
C GLU A 310 -20.30 15.59 13.94
N ASP A 311 -19.78 15.38 12.72
CA ASP A 311 -20.07 16.28 11.59
C ASP A 311 -21.52 16.15 11.12
N LYS A 312 -22.09 14.94 11.19
CA LYS A 312 -23.50 14.72 10.91
C LYS A 312 -24.38 15.44 11.95
N LYS A 313 -24.01 15.35 13.23
CA LYS A 313 -24.72 16.02 14.32
C LYS A 313 -24.68 17.54 14.14
N LYS A 314 -23.48 18.12 13.92
CA LYS A 314 -23.32 19.56 13.64
C LYS A 314 -24.15 20.02 12.44
N ALA A 315 -24.15 19.24 11.34
CA ALA A 315 -24.96 19.56 10.16
C ALA A 315 -26.47 19.53 10.49
N THR A 316 -26.92 18.57 11.30
CA THR A 316 -28.30 18.49 11.75
C THR A 316 -28.67 19.65 12.67
N ASP A 317 -27.79 19.99 13.60
CA ASP A 317 -27.98 21.15 14.53
C ASP A 317 -28.08 22.50 13.76
N ILE A 318 -27.27 22.68 12.69
CA ILE A 318 -27.33 23.83 11.81
C ILE A 318 -28.69 23.89 11.07
N LEU A 319 -29.12 22.75 10.51
CA LEU A 319 -30.40 22.66 9.82
C LEU A 319 -31.57 22.97 10.77
N ASP A 320 -31.51 22.46 12.00
CA ASP A 320 -32.53 22.74 13.03
C ASP A 320 -32.57 24.21 13.38
N SER A 321 -31.42 24.89 13.46
CA SER A 321 -31.35 26.37 13.70
C SER A 321 -31.90 27.21 12.55
N LEU A 322 -32.07 26.67 11.34
CA LEU A 322 -32.67 27.38 10.19
C LEU A 322 -34.19 27.25 10.14
N ILE A 323 -34.77 26.39 10.97
CA ILE A 323 -36.21 26.12 11.00
C ILE A 323 -36.90 26.93 12.13
N THR A 324 -36.10 27.51 13.04
CA THR A 324 -36.54 28.39 14.13
C THR A 324 -36.46 29.81 13.72
#